data_d3a4ff59d1fbffa592fa055dc3eb5d1a
#
_entry.id   d3a4ff59d1fbffa592fa055dc3eb5d1a
#
_cell.length_a   1.000
_cell.length_b   1.000
_cell.length_c   1.000
_cell.angle_alpha   90.00
_cell.angle_beta   90.00
_cell.angle_gamma   90.00
#
_symmetry.space_group_name_H-M   'P 1'
#
loop_
_entity.id
_entity.type
_entity.pdbx_description
1 polymer ?
#
loop_
_entity_poly.entity_id
_entity_poly.type
_entity_poly.pdbx_seq_one_letter_code
_entity_poly.pdbx_strand_id
1 'polypeptide(L)'
;MKKIVPAPYIDQTERWVNGCESISSVMLLQAVGIDIDPDTFIARDLPHAPYWEQDGKLYGPDPWQVYPGDPHDHTGYGCYSPCIVKALNSALEHEGAADRFEVVDESGKTAAELCSYIDAGMPVVFWATLDFQPVPEKRDHWLLADGTDFAWKCNEHCLLLVGY
;
A
#
# COMPACT_ATOMS: atom_id res chain seq x y z
N MET A 1 -14.07 -20.89 13.68
CA MET A 1 -12.78 -21.55 13.97
C MET A 1 -11.71 -20.51 13.69
N LYS A 2 -10.77 -20.28 14.59
CA LYS A 2 -9.69 -19.28 14.37
C LYS A 2 -8.77 -19.78 13.27
N LYS A 3 -8.47 -18.98 12.26
CA LYS A 3 -7.59 -19.29 11.14
C LYS A 3 -6.48 -18.24 11.07
N ILE A 4 -5.23 -18.68 10.84
CA ILE A 4 -4.07 -17.81 10.67
C ILE A 4 -3.23 -18.36 9.51
N VAL A 5 -2.87 -17.48 8.58
CA VAL A 5 -1.89 -17.72 7.53
C VAL A 5 -0.53 -17.24 8.04
N PRO A 6 0.51 -18.07 8.04
CA PRO A 6 1.85 -17.64 8.42
C PRO A 6 2.35 -16.54 7.48
N ALA A 7 2.78 -15.44 8.04
CA ALA A 7 3.42 -14.35 7.33
C ALA A 7 4.56 -13.78 8.19
N PRO A 8 5.67 -13.32 7.61
CA PRO A 8 6.70 -12.61 8.35
C PRO A 8 6.14 -11.29 8.88
N TYR A 9 6.72 -10.81 9.98
CA TYR A 9 6.44 -9.47 10.51
C TYR A 9 7.64 -8.58 10.25
N ILE A 10 7.40 -7.43 9.63
CA ILE A 10 8.41 -6.39 9.40
C ILE A 10 7.95 -5.14 10.13
N ASP A 11 8.78 -4.63 11.05
CA ASP A 11 8.54 -3.37 11.74
C ASP A 11 8.99 -2.21 10.85
N GLN A 12 8.04 -1.35 10.47
CA GLN A 12 8.30 -0.18 9.61
C GLN A 12 8.79 1.06 10.37
N THR A 13 8.60 1.10 11.70
CA THR A 13 8.58 2.35 12.49
C THR A 13 9.88 3.14 12.46
N GLU A 14 11.03 2.50 12.34
CA GLU A 14 12.34 3.18 12.36
C GLU A 14 12.87 3.54 10.96
N ARG A 15 12.49 2.79 9.93
CA ARG A 15 13.12 2.88 8.62
C ARG A 15 12.18 3.29 7.49
N TRP A 16 10.91 2.92 7.57
CA TRP A 16 9.90 3.17 6.53
C TRP A 16 8.68 3.83 7.17
N VAL A 17 8.89 5.01 7.75
CA VAL A 17 7.92 5.70 8.64
C VAL A 17 6.55 5.93 7.99
N ASN A 18 6.52 6.05 6.66
CA ASN A 18 5.29 6.16 5.86
C ASN A 18 5.14 5.01 4.85
N GLY A 19 5.76 3.87 5.11
CA GLY A 19 5.84 2.74 4.19
C GLY A 19 4.80 1.64 4.40
N CYS A 20 3.66 1.88 5.05
CA CYS A 20 2.72 0.83 5.43
C CYS A 20 2.25 -0.03 4.26
N GLU A 21 1.99 0.55 3.09
CA GLU A 21 1.60 -0.18 1.89
C GLU A 21 2.73 -1.04 1.33
N SER A 22 3.95 -0.48 1.31
CA SER A 22 5.14 -1.20 0.84
C SER A 22 5.47 -2.36 1.76
N ILE A 23 5.46 -2.13 3.07
CA ILE A 23 5.77 -3.16 4.06
C ILE A 23 4.71 -4.26 4.08
N SER A 24 3.41 -3.90 4.01
CA SER A 24 2.33 -4.89 3.91
C SER A 24 2.43 -5.70 2.61
N SER A 25 2.83 -5.08 1.50
CA SER A 25 3.05 -5.75 0.22
C SER A 25 4.24 -6.71 0.26
N VAL A 26 5.35 -6.29 0.85
CA VAL A 26 6.53 -7.16 1.03
C VAL A 26 6.21 -8.34 1.93
N MET A 27 5.52 -8.12 3.06
CA MET A 27 5.07 -9.22 3.92
C MET A 27 4.13 -10.19 3.18
N LEU A 28 3.25 -9.70 2.29
CA LEU A 28 2.42 -10.54 1.42
C LEU A 28 3.28 -11.39 0.49
N LEU A 29 4.22 -10.77 -0.25
CA LEU A 29 5.11 -11.46 -1.18
C LEU A 29 5.94 -12.54 -0.47
N GLN A 30 6.52 -12.23 0.68
CA GLN A 30 7.28 -13.17 1.48
C GLN A 30 6.41 -14.31 2.02
N ALA A 31 5.15 -14.04 2.39
CA ALA A 31 4.21 -15.08 2.84
C ALA A 31 3.88 -16.11 1.75
N VAL A 32 3.93 -15.71 0.47
CA VAL A 32 3.74 -16.62 -0.67
C VAL A 32 5.05 -17.16 -1.24
N GLY A 33 6.18 -16.93 -0.56
CA GLY A 33 7.49 -17.50 -0.89
C GLY A 33 8.29 -16.70 -1.92
N ILE A 34 8.01 -15.41 -2.09
CA ILE A 34 8.79 -14.47 -2.90
C ILE A 34 9.62 -13.63 -1.95
N ASP A 35 10.93 -13.87 -1.90
CA ASP A 35 11.87 -13.20 -1.00
C ASP A 35 12.37 -11.89 -1.62
N ILE A 36 11.81 -10.79 -1.17
CA ILE A 36 12.18 -9.43 -1.56
C ILE A 36 12.32 -8.56 -0.30
N ASP A 37 13.34 -7.71 -0.26
CA ASP A 37 13.47 -6.74 0.83
C ASP A 37 12.69 -5.43 0.52
N PRO A 38 12.28 -4.68 1.57
CA PRO A 38 11.48 -3.49 1.41
C PRO A 38 12.13 -2.39 0.57
N ASP A 39 13.44 -2.16 0.70
CA ASP A 39 14.12 -1.10 -0.05
C ASP A 39 14.17 -1.43 -1.53
N THR A 40 14.38 -2.70 -1.88
CA THR A 40 14.30 -3.17 -3.27
C THR A 40 12.89 -2.99 -3.84
N PHE A 41 11.86 -3.38 -3.09
CA PHE A 41 10.46 -3.20 -3.51
C PHE A 41 10.13 -1.71 -3.73
N ILE A 42 10.50 -0.83 -2.80
CA ILE A 42 10.24 0.61 -2.89
C ILE A 42 10.99 1.21 -4.09
N ALA A 43 12.30 0.94 -4.22
CA ALA A 43 13.13 1.57 -5.24
C ALA A 43 12.85 1.07 -6.66
N ARG A 44 12.45 -0.20 -6.82
CA ARG A 44 12.32 -0.85 -8.11
C ARG A 44 10.88 -0.95 -8.60
N ASP A 45 9.96 -1.27 -7.68
CA ASP A 45 8.61 -1.72 -8.04
C ASP A 45 7.52 -0.70 -7.69
N LEU A 46 7.70 0.08 -6.60
CA LEU A 46 6.71 1.08 -6.21
C LEU A 46 6.79 2.31 -7.14
N PRO A 47 5.75 2.64 -7.91
CA PRO A 47 5.72 3.91 -8.61
C PRO A 47 5.58 5.04 -7.58
N HIS A 48 6.60 5.85 -7.40
CA HIS A 48 6.59 6.99 -6.48
C HIS A 48 7.18 8.25 -7.13
N ALA A 49 6.72 9.44 -6.68
CA ALA A 49 7.19 10.72 -7.20
C ALA A 49 7.07 11.83 -6.14
N PRO A 50 7.96 12.84 -6.20
CA PRO A 50 7.93 13.95 -5.25
C PRO A 50 6.76 14.91 -5.53
N TYR A 51 6.48 15.77 -4.54
CA TYR A 51 5.67 16.97 -4.70
C TYR A 51 6.44 18.05 -5.46
N TRP A 52 5.71 19.00 -6.05
CA TRP A 52 6.32 20.18 -6.68
C TRP A 52 5.50 21.45 -6.44
N GLU A 53 6.12 22.59 -6.53
CA GLU A 53 5.46 23.89 -6.45
C GLU A 53 5.35 24.52 -7.84
N GLN A 54 4.19 25.09 -8.14
CA GLN A 54 3.94 25.85 -9.36
C GLN A 54 2.96 26.99 -9.05
N ASP A 55 3.31 28.23 -9.42
CA ASP A 55 2.49 29.44 -9.22
C ASP A 55 2.04 29.63 -7.75
N GLY A 56 2.92 29.30 -6.81
CA GLY A 56 2.66 29.39 -5.36
C GLY A 56 1.66 28.38 -4.82
N LYS A 57 1.41 27.31 -5.56
CA LYS A 57 0.54 26.20 -5.16
C LYS A 57 1.33 24.90 -5.08
N LEU A 58 0.99 24.07 -4.11
CA LEU A 58 1.53 22.72 -3.98
C LEU A 58 0.79 21.75 -4.91
N TYR A 59 1.55 21.05 -5.72
CA TYR A 59 1.09 19.94 -6.55
C TYR A 59 1.72 18.63 -6.08
N GLY A 60 1.02 17.52 -6.32
CA GLY A 60 1.54 16.19 -6.00
C GLY A 60 0.94 15.11 -6.89
N PRO A 61 1.53 13.90 -6.82
CA PRO A 61 1.00 12.74 -7.51
C PRO A 61 -0.44 12.41 -7.10
N ASP A 62 -1.17 11.71 -7.98
CA ASP A 62 -2.43 11.07 -7.65
C ASP A 62 -2.13 9.75 -6.90
N PRO A 63 -2.51 9.61 -5.61
CA PRO A 63 -2.22 8.40 -4.82
C PRO A 63 -2.91 7.12 -5.33
N TRP A 64 -3.88 7.24 -6.23
CA TRP A 64 -4.45 6.09 -6.93
C TRP A 64 -3.53 5.53 -8.01
N GLN A 65 -2.51 6.29 -8.43
CA GLN A 65 -1.63 5.92 -9.53
C GLN A 65 -0.16 5.80 -9.13
N VAL A 66 0.28 6.70 -8.26
CA VAL A 66 1.68 6.89 -7.89
C VAL A 66 1.76 7.25 -6.40
N TYR A 67 2.66 6.66 -5.65
CA TYR A 67 2.91 6.98 -4.25
C TYR A 67 3.50 8.39 -4.13
N PRO A 68 2.86 9.34 -3.38
CA PRO A 68 3.35 10.69 -3.21
C PRO A 68 4.50 10.75 -2.18
N GLY A 69 5.65 11.27 -2.56
CA GLY A 69 6.83 11.42 -1.71
C GLY A 69 7.68 10.16 -1.61
N ASP A 70 8.34 9.97 -0.47
CA ASP A 70 9.22 8.84 -0.16
C ASP A 70 8.72 8.06 1.07
N PRO A 71 8.51 6.73 0.99
CA PRO A 71 8.11 5.91 2.13
C PRO A 71 9.08 5.94 3.33
N HIS A 72 10.35 6.29 3.10
CA HIS A 72 11.39 6.29 4.13
C HIS A 72 11.34 7.52 5.05
N ASP A 73 10.68 8.59 4.64
CA ASP A 73 10.69 9.84 5.39
C ASP A 73 9.30 10.52 5.47
N HIS A 74 9.27 11.70 6.07
CA HIS A 74 8.05 12.48 6.28
C HIS A 74 7.53 13.21 5.03
N THR A 75 8.18 13.06 3.87
CA THR A 75 7.64 13.55 2.60
C THR A 75 6.65 12.57 2.00
N GLY A 76 6.71 11.29 2.40
CA GLY A 76 5.75 10.27 2.01
C GLY A 76 4.40 10.46 2.70
N TYR A 77 3.34 10.08 2.01
CA TYR A 77 1.99 10.02 2.57
C TYR A 77 1.47 8.58 2.55
N GLY A 78 1.21 8.06 1.38
CA GLY A 78 0.66 6.72 1.16
C GLY A 78 0.00 6.62 -0.22
N CYS A 79 -0.53 5.46 -0.55
CA CYS A 79 -1.22 5.26 -1.80
C CYS A 79 -2.38 4.26 -1.66
N TYR A 80 -3.20 4.15 -2.70
CA TYR A 80 -4.37 3.25 -2.71
C TYR A 80 -4.14 2.02 -3.58
N SER A 81 -5.09 1.09 -3.54
CA SER A 81 -4.94 -0.24 -4.15
C SER A 81 -4.46 -0.25 -5.60
N PRO A 82 -4.90 0.61 -6.54
CA PRO A 82 -4.39 0.56 -7.90
C PRO A 82 -2.89 0.84 -8.04
N CYS A 83 -2.32 1.69 -7.16
CA CYS A 83 -0.87 1.92 -7.11
C CYS A 83 -0.14 0.66 -6.65
N ILE A 84 -0.63 0.01 -5.59
CA ILE A 84 -0.04 -1.22 -5.05
C ILE A 84 -0.21 -2.42 -5.99
N VAL A 85 -1.34 -2.51 -6.70
CA VAL A 85 -1.51 -3.53 -7.76
C VAL A 85 -0.43 -3.40 -8.84
N LYS A 86 -0.08 -2.18 -9.25
CA LYS A 86 1.03 -1.96 -10.20
C LYS A 86 2.37 -2.40 -9.60
N ALA A 87 2.63 -2.01 -8.35
CA ALA A 87 3.87 -2.36 -7.67
C ALA A 87 4.03 -3.88 -7.50
N LEU A 88 2.97 -4.58 -7.09
CA LEU A 88 2.97 -6.03 -6.93
C LEU A 88 3.15 -6.75 -8.28
N ASN A 89 2.49 -6.31 -9.35
CA ASN A 89 2.71 -6.90 -10.68
C ASN A 89 4.15 -6.69 -11.15
N SER A 90 4.73 -5.50 -10.96
CA SER A 90 6.14 -5.23 -11.23
C SER A 90 7.06 -6.18 -10.47
N ALA A 91 6.82 -6.36 -9.17
CA ALA A 91 7.59 -7.27 -8.34
C ALA A 91 7.47 -8.73 -8.82
N LEU A 92 6.27 -9.20 -9.17
CA LEU A 92 6.06 -10.55 -9.71
C LEU A 92 6.83 -10.75 -11.02
N GLU A 93 6.86 -9.77 -11.92
CA GLU A 93 7.62 -9.82 -13.17
C GLU A 93 9.12 -9.91 -12.89
N HIS A 94 9.66 -9.04 -12.04
CA HIS A 94 11.09 -9.01 -11.72
C HIS A 94 11.56 -10.29 -10.99
N GLU A 95 10.71 -10.87 -10.14
CA GLU A 95 11.01 -12.10 -9.40
C GLU A 95 10.67 -13.39 -10.22
N GLY A 96 10.25 -13.24 -11.49
CA GLY A 96 9.91 -14.39 -12.35
C GLY A 96 8.75 -15.21 -11.80
N ALA A 97 7.77 -14.58 -11.18
CA ALA A 97 6.64 -15.21 -10.51
C ALA A 97 5.28 -14.88 -11.14
N ALA A 98 5.25 -14.07 -12.21
CA ALA A 98 4.02 -13.62 -12.85
C ALA A 98 3.19 -14.74 -13.50
N ASP A 99 3.78 -15.88 -13.80
CA ASP A 99 3.08 -17.07 -14.30
C ASP A 99 2.50 -17.96 -13.17
N ARG A 100 2.89 -17.71 -11.91
CA ARG A 100 2.43 -18.45 -10.73
C ARG A 100 1.38 -17.71 -9.91
N PHE A 101 1.38 -16.38 -9.97
CA PHE A 101 0.52 -15.51 -9.17
C PHE A 101 -0.14 -14.45 -10.04
N GLU A 102 -1.36 -14.10 -9.70
CA GLU A 102 -2.13 -12.98 -10.24
C GLU A 102 -2.43 -12.00 -9.11
N VAL A 103 -2.23 -10.71 -9.36
CA VAL A 103 -2.62 -9.65 -8.42
C VAL A 103 -4.05 -9.21 -8.74
N VAL A 104 -4.95 -9.34 -7.76
CA VAL A 104 -6.37 -9.00 -7.93
C VAL A 104 -6.75 -7.87 -6.98
N ASP A 105 -7.38 -6.82 -7.50
CA ASP A 105 -7.98 -5.76 -6.68
C ASP A 105 -9.40 -6.18 -6.25
N GLU A 106 -9.53 -6.51 -4.98
CA GLU A 106 -10.78 -6.94 -4.35
C GLU A 106 -11.47 -5.82 -3.57
N SER A 107 -11.19 -4.56 -3.92
CA SER A 107 -11.84 -3.39 -3.29
C SER A 107 -13.35 -3.48 -3.35
N GLY A 108 -14.00 -3.19 -2.22
CA GLY A 108 -15.46 -3.30 -2.07
C GLY A 108 -15.97 -4.65 -1.57
N LYS A 109 -15.10 -5.64 -1.41
CA LYS A 109 -15.45 -6.90 -0.75
C LYS A 109 -15.75 -6.71 0.73
N THR A 110 -16.66 -7.52 1.25
CA THR A 110 -16.97 -7.59 2.68
C THR A 110 -15.87 -8.32 3.46
N ALA A 111 -15.79 -8.08 4.77
CA ALA A 111 -14.88 -8.81 5.65
C ALA A 111 -15.06 -10.35 5.56
N ALA A 112 -16.29 -10.82 5.39
CA ALA A 112 -16.57 -12.25 5.24
C ALA A 112 -16.00 -12.82 3.93
N GLU A 113 -16.06 -12.07 2.83
CA GLU A 113 -15.46 -12.46 1.56
C GLU A 113 -13.93 -12.45 1.64
N LEU A 114 -13.33 -11.46 2.33
CA LEU A 114 -11.88 -11.43 2.57
C LEU A 114 -11.41 -12.62 3.42
N CYS A 115 -12.21 -13.07 4.41
CA CYS A 115 -11.90 -14.27 5.18
C CYS A 115 -11.80 -15.53 4.31
N SER A 116 -12.48 -15.60 3.16
CA SER A 116 -12.37 -16.74 2.25
C SER A 116 -10.97 -16.91 1.65
N TYR A 117 -10.23 -15.79 1.43
CA TYR A 117 -8.84 -15.83 1.00
C TYR A 117 -7.93 -16.37 2.12
N ILE A 118 -8.19 -15.97 3.37
CA ILE A 118 -7.49 -16.52 4.54
C ILE A 118 -7.75 -18.03 4.66
N ASP A 119 -8.98 -18.49 4.41
CA ASP A 119 -9.31 -19.92 4.37
C ASP A 119 -8.56 -20.68 3.28
N ALA A 120 -8.32 -20.04 2.14
CA ALA A 120 -7.50 -20.56 1.05
C ALA A 120 -5.99 -20.48 1.31
N GLY A 121 -5.55 -19.87 2.44
CA GLY A 121 -4.14 -19.71 2.79
C GLY A 121 -3.48 -18.48 2.15
N MET A 122 -4.26 -17.51 1.68
CA MET A 122 -3.78 -16.29 1.04
C MET A 122 -4.01 -15.08 1.95
N PRO A 123 -2.95 -14.36 2.39
CA PRO A 123 -3.09 -13.09 3.09
C PRO A 123 -3.61 -11.99 2.16
N VAL A 124 -4.19 -10.94 2.75
CA VAL A 124 -4.79 -9.83 1.98
C VAL A 124 -4.26 -8.50 2.48
N VAL A 125 -3.70 -7.69 1.58
CA VAL A 125 -3.38 -6.28 1.86
C VAL A 125 -4.68 -5.48 1.88
N PHE A 126 -4.92 -4.70 2.94
CA PHE A 126 -6.14 -3.92 3.06
C PHE A 126 -5.89 -2.57 3.73
N TRP A 127 -6.75 -1.60 3.42
CA TRP A 127 -6.71 -0.25 3.99
C TRP A 127 -7.76 -0.09 5.08
N ALA A 128 -7.35 0.51 6.18
CA ALA A 128 -8.20 0.88 7.29
C ALA A 128 -7.86 2.29 7.76
N THR A 129 -8.62 2.82 8.70
CA THR A 129 -8.23 4.01 9.46
C THR A 129 -7.63 3.59 10.79
N LEU A 130 -6.66 4.34 11.30
CA LEU A 130 -6.05 4.10 12.61
C LEU A 130 -7.13 3.97 13.67
N ASP A 131 -7.05 2.91 14.49
CA ASP A 131 -8.03 2.54 15.51
C ASP A 131 -9.49 2.47 15.01
N PHE A 132 -9.67 2.27 13.69
CA PHE A 132 -10.98 2.28 13.01
C PHE A 132 -11.79 3.57 13.24
N GLN A 133 -11.11 4.68 13.52
CA GLN A 133 -11.74 5.98 13.74
C GLN A 133 -12.23 6.61 12.43
N PRO A 134 -13.27 7.44 12.46
CA PRO A 134 -13.71 8.20 11.29
C PRO A 134 -12.59 9.06 10.71
N VAL A 135 -12.61 9.27 9.39
CA VAL A 135 -11.66 10.18 8.73
C VAL A 135 -11.83 11.60 9.27
N PRO A 136 -10.75 12.28 9.74
CA PRO A 136 -10.84 13.64 10.25
C PRO A 136 -11.37 14.63 9.21
N GLU A 137 -12.03 15.70 9.69
CA GLU A 137 -12.49 16.80 8.82
C GLU A 137 -11.30 17.57 8.24
N LYS A 138 -10.29 17.88 9.08
CA LYS A 138 -9.06 18.53 8.64
C LYS A 138 -8.21 17.49 7.90
N ARG A 139 -7.83 17.82 6.67
CA ARG A 139 -7.03 16.97 5.78
C ARG A 139 -5.91 17.77 5.17
N ASP A 140 -4.82 17.11 4.81
CA ASP A 140 -3.79 17.69 3.97
C ASP A 140 -4.28 17.70 2.51
N HIS A 141 -3.92 18.74 1.78
CA HIS A 141 -4.39 19.00 0.43
C HIS A 141 -3.23 19.31 -0.50
N TRP A 142 -3.34 18.85 -1.74
CA TRP A 142 -2.52 19.29 -2.86
C TRP A 142 -3.31 19.22 -4.16
N LEU A 143 -2.82 19.90 -5.18
CA LEU A 143 -3.41 19.81 -6.51
C LEU A 143 -2.79 18.64 -7.28
N LEU A 144 -3.61 17.89 -7.99
CA LEU A 144 -3.15 16.95 -8.99
C LEU A 144 -2.67 17.68 -10.23
N ALA A 145 -1.99 16.98 -11.15
CA ALA A 145 -1.45 17.57 -12.37
C ALA A 145 -2.50 18.24 -13.28
N ASP A 146 -3.76 17.81 -13.21
CA ASP A 146 -4.88 18.40 -13.92
C ASP A 146 -5.52 19.58 -13.18
N GLY A 147 -5.02 19.95 -12.02
CA GLY A 147 -5.53 21.02 -11.14
C GLY A 147 -6.65 20.60 -10.20
N THR A 148 -7.03 19.33 -10.17
CA THR A 148 -8.03 18.82 -9.22
C THR A 148 -7.47 18.89 -7.80
N ASP A 149 -8.25 19.41 -6.83
CA ASP A 149 -7.89 19.40 -5.41
C ASP A 149 -8.04 17.99 -4.84
N PHE A 150 -6.96 17.48 -4.28
CA PHE A 150 -6.92 16.18 -3.60
C PHE A 150 -6.80 16.36 -2.09
N ALA A 151 -7.67 15.68 -1.33
CA ALA A 151 -7.71 15.71 0.13
C ALA A 151 -7.28 14.35 0.70
N TRP A 152 -6.09 14.29 1.32
CA TRP A 152 -5.57 13.07 1.93
C TRP A 152 -6.35 12.66 3.18
N LYS A 153 -6.59 11.37 3.35
CA LYS A 153 -7.21 10.79 4.55
C LYS A 153 -6.14 10.55 5.62
N CYS A 154 -5.83 11.56 6.44
CA CYS A 154 -4.67 11.61 7.33
C CYS A 154 -4.54 10.48 8.36
N ASN A 155 -5.60 9.73 8.64
CA ASN A 155 -5.57 8.55 9.50
C ASN A 155 -5.68 7.24 8.73
N GLU A 156 -5.41 7.27 7.45
CA GLU A 156 -5.30 6.07 6.63
C GLU A 156 -4.11 5.21 7.09
N HIS A 157 -4.27 3.89 7.03
CA HIS A 157 -3.21 2.92 7.30
C HIS A 157 -3.43 1.64 6.50
N CYS A 158 -2.35 1.12 5.94
CA CYS A 158 -2.35 -0.14 5.21
C CYS A 158 -1.82 -1.28 6.08
N LEU A 159 -2.47 -2.41 6.03
CA LEU A 159 -2.23 -3.58 6.88
C LEU A 159 -2.26 -4.87 6.05
N LEU A 160 -1.68 -5.93 6.60
CA LEU A 160 -1.80 -7.29 6.07
C LEU A 160 -2.77 -8.10 6.94
N LEU A 161 -3.92 -8.47 6.38
CA LEU A 161 -4.83 -9.42 7.00
C LEU A 161 -4.24 -10.83 6.88
N VAL A 162 -3.95 -11.46 8.01
CA VAL A 162 -3.35 -12.79 8.08
C VAL A 162 -4.22 -13.81 8.81
N GLY A 163 -5.34 -13.38 9.38
CA GLY A 163 -6.20 -14.29 10.15
C GLY A 163 -7.46 -13.64 10.70
N TYR A 164 -8.33 -14.46 11.25
CA TYR A 164 -9.57 -14.06 11.92
C TYR A 164 -9.96 -15.07 13.00
#